data_525508a03b3ea731730ca6140604dadf
#
_entry.id   525508a03b3ea731730ca6140604dadf
#
_cell.length_a   1.000
_cell.length_b   1.000
_cell.length_c   1.000
_cell.angle_alpha   90.00
_cell.angle_beta   90.00
_cell.angle_gamma   90.00
#
_symmetry.space_group_name_H-M   'P 1'
#
loop_
_entity.id
_entity.type
_entity.pdbx_description
1 polymer ?
#
loop_
_entity_poly.entity_id
_entity_poly.type
_entity_poly.pdbx_seq_one_letter_code
_entity_poly.pdbx_strand_id
1 'polypeptide(L)'
;ILIGLVGSEMCIRDSFKGKPEYIINFMRFMAEDLREYMARLGVHTVDELVGRADLLKVKDAPAGSRASEMDLTALLKNPLVENSSVHFNAKDVYNFGLEKTPDMRVLMKKFKLNSKNPQSVNLDVSNTDRAFGAIFGSEITRKYGNTLPDDVYTAHCVGAGGQSFGAFIPNGLTLDLVGDCNDYMGKG
;
A
#
# COMPACT_ATOMS: atom_id res chain seq x y z
N ILE A 1 2.94 -21.96 23.18
CA ILE A 1 2.91 -21.76 21.69
C ILE A 1 2.99 -20.26 21.33
N LEU A 2 2.30 -19.39 22.05
CA LEU A 2 2.34 -17.94 21.83
C LEU A 2 3.69 -17.28 22.15
N ILE A 3 4.45 -17.82 23.08
CA ILE A 3 5.79 -17.32 23.46
C ILE A 3 6.82 -17.55 22.34
N GLY A 4 6.66 -18.57 21.51
CA GLY A 4 7.56 -18.85 20.40
C GLY A 4 7.43 -17.89 19.21
N LEU A 5 6.23 -17.36 18.96
CA LEU A 5 5.98 -16.41 17.86
C LEU A 5 6.53 -15.01 18.15
N VAL A 6 6.33 -14.51 19.36
CA VAL A 6 6.86 -13.19 19.77
C VAL A 6 8.39 -13.21 19.86
N GLY A 7 8.97 -14.32 20.34
CA GLY A 7 10.43 -14.48 20.40
C GLY A 7 11.07 -14.60 19.01
N SER A 8 10.38 -15.17 18.02
CA SER A 8 10.91 -15.34 16.66
C SER A 8 11.01 -14.00 15.90
N GLU A 9 10.03 -13.09 16.04
CA GLU A 9 10.10 -11.79 15.38
C GLU A 9 11.24 -10.91 15.95
N MET A 10 11.43 -10.90 17.25
CA MET A 10 12.57 -10.19 17.85
C MET A 10 13.91 -10.79 17.42
N CYS A 11 14.04 -12.12 17.39
CA CYS A 11 15.25 -12.79 16.93
C CYS A 11 15.53 -12.52 15.43
N ILE A 12 14.52 -12.48 14.59
CA ILE A 12 14.67 -12.15 13.16
C ILE A 12 15.13 -10.71 13.01
N ARG A 13 14.54 -9.77 13.71
CA ARG A 13 14.94 -8.35 13.67
C ARG A 13 16.37 -8.16 14.14
N ASP A 14 16.74 -8.76 15.27
CA ASP A 14 18.07 -8.62 15.85
C ASP A 14 19.16 -9.35 15.06
N SER A 15 18.77 -10.39 14.31
CA SER A 15 19.65 -11.16 13.41
C SER A 15 19.72 -10.56 12.00
N PHE A 16 18.82 -9.62 11.66
CA PHE A 16 18.78 -9.04 10.33
C PHE A 16 19.98 -8.12 10.09
N LYS A 17 20.82 -8.50 9.15
CA LYS A 17 22.01 -7.76 8.74
C LYS A 17 21.86 -7.14 7.34
N GLY A 18 20.64 -6.76 6.98
CA GLY A 18 20.36 -6.11 5.71
C GLY A 18 21.00 -4.74 5.60
N LYS A 19 21.48 -4.43 4.40
CA LYS A 19 22.00 -3.11 4.05
C LYS A 19 21.17 -2.53 2.91
N PRO A 20 20.92 -1.21 2.89
CA PRO A 20 20.20 -0.56 1.79
C PRO A 20 20.82 -0.86 0.42
N GLU A 21 22.15 -1.01 0.36
CA GLU A 21 22.90 -1.33 -0.85
C GLU A 21 22.48 -2.66 -1.47
N TYR A 22 22.05 -3.63 -0.68
CA TYR A 22 21.58 -4.93 -1.20
C TYR A 22 20.29 -4.76 -2.01
N ILE A 23 19.38 -3.92 -1.53
CA ILE A 23 18.14 -3.60 -2.27
C ILE A 23 18.48 -2.81 -3.54
N ILE A 24 19.36 -1.83 -3.44
CA ILE A 24 19.80 -1.05 -4.61
C ILE A 24 20.40 -1.98 -5.67
N ASN A 25 21.28 -2.88 -5.27
CA ASN A 25 21.91 -3.83 -6.19
C ASN A 25 20.88 -4.80 -6.78
N PHE A 26 19.96 -5.31 -5.97
CA PHE A 26 18.89 -6.17 -6.45
C PHE A 26 18.03 -5.47 -7.53
N MET A 27 17.64 -4.23 -7.29
CA MET A 27 16.89 -3.45 -8.28
C MET A 27 17.68 -3.18 -9.56
N ARG A 28 19.00 -2.96 -9.44
CA ARG A 28 19.88 -2.82 -10.62
C ARG A 28 19.96 -4.12 -11.42
N PHE A 29 20.10 -5.25 -10.76
CA PHE A 29 20.11 -6.55 -11.44
C PHE A 29 18.79 -6.82 -12.15
N MET A 30 17.65 -6.52 -11.52
CA MET A 30 16.35 -6.62 -12.18
C MET A 30 16.26 -5.71 -13.42
N ALA A 31 16.81 -4.51 -13.34
CA ALA A 31 16.82 -3.59 -14.47
C ALA A 31 17.70 -4.11 -15.62
N GLU A 32 18.85 -4.71 -15.32
CA GLU A 32 19.70 -5.33 -16.35
C GLU A 32 19.03 -6.55 -16.98
N ASP A 33 18.42 -7.43 -16.19
CA ASP A 33 17.63 -8.57 -16.71
C ASP A 33 16.52 -8.06 -17.66
N LEU A 34 15.79 -7.03 -17.27
CA LEU A 34 14.76 -6.45 -18.14
C LEU A 34 15.36 -5.92 -19.44
N ARG A 35 16.50 -5.23 -19.40
CA ARG A 35 17.21 -4.73 -20.59
C ARG A 35 17.61 -5.85 -21.53
N GLU A 36 18.09 -6.98 -21.02
CA GLU A 36 18.43 -8.15 -21.84
C GLU A 36 17.20 -8.71 -22.56
N TYR A 37 16.06 -8.85 -21.85
CA TYR A 37 14.80 -9.27 -22.47
C TYR A 37 14.33 -8.27 -23.52
N MET A 38 14.38 -6.98 -23.24
CA MET A 38 14.02 -5.93 -24.19
C MET A 38 14.89 -5.98 -25.44
N ALA A 39 16.18 -6.15 -25.29
CA ALA A 39 17.12 -6.29 -26.41
C ALA A 39 16.80 -7.53 -27.26
N ARG A 40 16.49 -8.67 -26.63
CA ARG A 40 16.09 -9.90 -27.34
C ARG A 40 14.77 -9.75 -28.09
N LEU A 41 13.85 -8.93 -27.58
CA LEU A 41 12.55 -8.64 -28.19
C LEU A 41 12.63 -7.51 -29.25
N GLY A 42 13.77 -6.81 -29.33
CA GLY A 42 13.96 -5.70 -30.26
C GLY A 42 13.22 -4.42 -29.86
N VAL A 43 12.92 -4.22 -28.55
CA VAL A 43 12.30 -3.01 -28.01
C VAL A 43 13.33 -2.16 -27.27
N HIS A 44 13.21 -0.84 -27.38
CA HIS A 44 14.21 0.09 -26.84
C HIS A 44 13.76 0.75 -25.52
N THR A 45 12.47 0.86 -25.29
CA THR A 45 11.90 1.49 -24.10
C THR A 45 10.89 0.57 -23.43
N VAL A 46 10.67 0.78 -22.13
CA VAL A 46 9.64 0.06 -21.37
C VAL A 46 8.25 0.38 -21.94
N ASP A 47 8.03 1.62 -22.38
CA ASP A 47 6.76 2.04 -22.98
C ASP A 47 6.45 1.28 -24.27
N GLU A 48 7.45 0.95 -25.08
CA GLU A 48 7.29 0.09 -26.25
C GLU A 48 6.93 -1.36 -25.89
N LEU A 49 7.29 -1.81 -24.68
CA LEU A 49 7.03 -3.18 -24.21
C LEU A 49 5.66 -3.30 -23.53
N VAL A 50 5.19 -2.24 -22.88
CA VAL A 50 3.93 -2.27 -22.14
C VAL A 50 2.75 -2.57 -23.08
N GLY A 51 1.94 -3.55 -22.70
CA GLY A 51 0.76 -3.97 -23.47
C GLY A 51 1.06 -4.84 -24.69
N ARG A 52 2.32 -5.19 -24.97
CA ARG A 52 2.73 -6.01 -26.13
C ARG A 52 2.45 -7.50 -25.90
N ALA A 53 1.18 -7.84 -25.67
CA ALA A 53 0.73 -9.23 -25.55
C ALA A 53 0.97 -10.06 -26.82
N ASP A 54 1.14 -9.41 -27.96
CA ASP A 54 1.53 -10.02 -29.25
C ASP A 54 2.91 -10.69 -29.21
N LEU A 55 3.78 -10.28 -28.30
CA LEU A 55 5.09 -10.90 -28.06
C LEU A 55 5.02 -12.16 -27.20
N LEU A 56 3.86 -12.49 -26.66
CA LEU A 56 3.65 -13.66 -25.81
C LEU A 56 3.04 -14.82 -26.59
N LYS A 57 3.47 -16.02 -26.25
CA LYS A 57 2.92 -17.28 -26.76
C LYS A 57 2.56 -18.21 -25.60
N VAL A 58 1.40 -18.82 -25.67
CA VAL A 58 1.03 -19.90 -24.74
C VAL A 58 2.00 -21.06 -24.94
N LYS A 59 2.58 -21.55 -23.87
CA LYS A 59 3.41 -22.78 -23.91
C LYS A 59 2.53 -23.98 -24.15
N ASP A 60 3.06 -24.93 -24.92
CA ASP A 60 2.42 -26.23 -25.08
C ASP A 60 2.39 -26.94 -23.71
N ALA A 61 1.24 -27.48 -23.37
CA ALA A 61 1.02 -28.22 -22.12
C ALA A 61 0.67 -29.68 -22.45
N PRO A 62 1.07 -30.64 -21.60
CA PRO A 62 0.71 -32.04 -21.78
C PRO A 62 -0.81 -32.21 -21.87
N ALA A 63 -1.27 -32.97 -22.85
CA ALA A 63 -2.69 -33.24 -23.05
C ALA A 63 -3.33 -33.84 -21.78
N GLY A 64 -4.50 -33.32 -21.37
CA GLY A 64 -5.20 -33.74 -20.16
C GLY A 64 -4.63 -33.17 -18.86
N SER A 65 -3.64 -32.29 -18.92
CA SER A 65 -3.20 -31.54 -17.75
C SER A 65 -4.11 -30.34 -17.49
N ARG A 66 -4.18 -29.86 -16.23
CA ARG A 66 -4.90 -28.62 -15.91
C ARG A 66 -4.42 -27.41 -16.72
N ALA A 67 -3.14 -27.38 -17.07
CA ALA A 67 -2.55 -26.32 -17.88
C ALA A 67 -3.10 -26.34 -19.33
N SER A 68 -3.42 -27.51 -19.90
CA SER A 68 -3.99 -27.62 -21.25
C SER A 68 -5.46 -27.18 -21.32
N GLU A 69 -6.13 -27.08 -20.18
CA GLU A 69 -7.54 -26.64 -20.08
C GLU A 69 -7.67 -25.12 -19.86
N MET A 70 -6.53 -24.42 -19.67
CA MET A 70 -6.55 -22.97 -19.42
C MET A 70 -6.70 -22.19 -20.73
N ASP A 71 -7.76 -21.41 -20.83
CA ASP A 71 -7.94 -20.44 -21.91
C ASP A 71 -7.29 -19.09 -21.48
N LEU A 72 -6.19 -18.76 -22.12
CA LEU A 72 -5.47 -17.50 -21.90
C LEU A 72 -5.75 -16.45 -22.98
N THR A 73 -6.69 -16.70 -23.86
CA THR A 73 -7.00 -15.82 -25.02
C THR A 73 -7.31 -14.39 -24.57
N ALA A 74 -8.08 -14.22 -23.47
CA ALA A 74 -8.42 -12.90 -22.96
C ALA A 74 -7.21 -12.12 -22.43
N LEU A 75 -6.22 -12.81 -21.85
CA LEU A 75 -4.97 -12.20 -21.38
C LEU A 75 -4.01 -11.83 -22.51
N LEU A 76 -4.06 -12.59 -23.62
CA LEU A 76 -3.21 -12.37 -24.79
C LEU A 76 -3.82 -11.38 -25.78
N LYS A 77 -5.08 -11.01 -25.60
CA LYS A 77 -5.71 -9.99 -26.43
C LYS A 77 -5.11 -8.64 -26.07
N ASN A 78 -4.40 -8.03 -27.04
CA ASN A 78 -3.91 -6.67 -26.85
C ASN A 78 -5.06 -5.65 -27.03
N PRO A 79 -5.56 -5.01 -25.97
CA PRO A 79 -6.65 -4.03 -26.07
C PRO A 79 -6.20 -2.70 -26.68
N LEU A 80 -4.89 -2.52 -26.89
CA LEU A 80 -4.28 -1.27 -27.35
C LEU A 80 -3.93 -1.29 -28.83
N VAL A 81 -4.25 -2.36 -29.57
CA VAL A 81 -3.96 -2.46 -31.02
C VAL A 81 -4.57 -1.30 -31.80
N GLU A 82 -5.75 -0.84 -31.38
CA GLU A 82 -6.47 0.28 -32.00
C GLU A 82 -6.08 1.66 -31.43
N ASN A 83 -5.28 1.69 -30.36
CA ASN A 83 -4.93 2.92 -29.66
C ASN A 83 -3.47 2.92 -29.20
N SER A 84 -2.57 3.05 -30.16
CA SER A 84 -1.11 3.04 -29.95
C SER A 84 -0.58 4.25 -29.17
N SER A 85 -1.44 5.23 -28.84
CA SER A 85 -1.06 6.42 -28.09
C SER A 85 -1.16 6.24 -26.57
N VAL A 86 -1.63 5.08 -26.09
CA VAL A 86 -1.73 4.81 -24.64
C VAL A 86 -0.35 4.44 -24.11
N HIS A 87 0.23 5.32 -23.32
CA HIS A 87 1.51 5.15 -22.66
C HIS A 87 1.51 5.86 -21.32
N PHE A 88 2.49 5.57 -20.49
CA PHE A 88 2.66 6.28 -19.22
C PHE A 88 2.89 7.78 -19.49
N ASN A 89 2.09 8.61 -18.86
CA ASN A 89 2.24 10.06 -18.90
C ASN A 89 2.46 10.60 -17.48
N ALA A 90 3.67 11.04 -17.19
CA ALA A 90 4.03 11.59 -15.88
C ALA A 90 3.23 12.85 -15.49
N LYS A 91 2.54 13.49 -16.45
CA LYS A 91 1.66 14.64 -16.19
C LYS A 91 0.24 14.22 -15.74
N ASP A 92 -0.12 12.96 -15.98
CA ASP A 92 -1.41 12.42 -15.55
C ASP A 92 -1.31 12.02 -14.08
N VAL A 93 -1.67 12.95 -13.21
CA VAL A 93 -1.67 12.71 -11.77
C VAL A 93 -2.94 11.93 -11.40
N TYR A 94 -2.75 10.71 -10.91
CA TYR A 94 -3.86 9.93 -10.37
C TYR A 94 -4.42 10.60 -9.11
N ASN A 95 -5.71 10.93 -9.11
CA ASN A 95 -6.37 11.45 -7.94
C ASN A 95 -6.82 10.30 -7.02
N PHE A 96 -6.12 10.10 -5.91
CA PHE A 96 -6.46 9.09 -4.91
C PHE A 96 -7.74 9.42 -4.12
N GLY A 97 -8.31 10.61 -4.27
CA GLY A 97 -9.51 11.03 -3.56
C GLY A 97 -9.30 11.16 -2.05
N LEU A 98 -8.09 11.48 -1.61
CA LEU A 98 -7.74 11.55 -0.18
C LEU A 98 -8.60 12.55 0.59
N GLU A 99 -9.11 13.58 -0.08
CA GLU A 99 -10.05 14.57 0.48
C GLU A 99 -11.36 13.93 0.98
N LYS A 100 -11.69 12.71 0.50
CA LYS A 100 -12.89 11.97 0.89
C LYS A 100 -12.69 11.10 2.12
N THR A 101 -11.45 10.91 2.56
CA THR A 101 -11.15 10.08 3.74
C THR A 101 -11.67 10.70 5.03
N PRO A 102 -12.04 9.91 6.04
CA PRO A 102 -12.44 10.43 7.35
C PRO A 102 -11.34 11.26 8.03
N ASP A 103 -10.07 10.93 7.83
CA ASP A 103 -8.94 11.76 8.26
C ASP A 103 -9.11 13.21 7.78
N MET A 104 -9.31 13.40 6.47
CA MET A 104 -9.40 14.73 5.87
C MET A 104 -10.73 15.42 6.16
N ARG A 105 -11.83 14.65 6.18
CA ARG A 105 -13.17 15.22 6.40
C ARG A 105 -13.46 15.54 7.87
N VAL A 106 -12.92 14.77 8.80
CA VAL A 106 -13.21 14.85 10.23
C VAL A 106 -11.99 15.23 11.03
N LEU A 107 -10.94 14.39 11.10
CA LEU A 107 -9.83 14.61 12.01
C LEU A 107 -9.10 15.94 11.72
N MET A 108 -8.73 16.18 10.46
CA MET A 108 -8.05 17.42 10.05
C MET A 108 -8.87 18.69 10.28
N LYS A 109 -10.20 18.59 10.30
CA LYS A 109 -11.09 19.74 10.51
C LYS A 109 -11.45 19.97 11.97
N LYS A 110 -11.58 18.90 12.75
CA LYS A 110 -12.05 18.98 14.13
C LYS A 110 -10.92 19.16 15.11
N PHE A 111 -9.80 18.49 14.91
CA PHE A 111 -8.65 18.64 15.78
C PHE A 111 -7.82 19.88 15.46
N LYS A 112 -7.47 20.60 16.51
CA LYS A 112 -6.54 21.75 16.41
C LYS A 112 -5.13 21.26 16.60
N LEU A 113 -4.42 20.93 15.51
CA LEU A 113 -3.08 20.39 15.53
C LEU A 113 -2.04 21.27 16.27
N ASN A 114 -2.34 22.57 16.46
CA ASN A 114 -1.47 23.49 17.20
C ASN A 114 -1.66 23.43 18.74
N SER A 115 -2.68 22.74 19.23
CA SER A 115 -2.97 22.60 20.64
C SER A 115 -2.48 21.24 21.14
N LYS A 116 -1.80 21.25 22.28
CA LYS A 116 -1.41 20.04 23.03
C LYS A 116 -2.43 19.69 24.13
N ASN A 117 -3.52 20.45 24.23
CA ASN A 117 -4.60 20.11 25.16
C ASN A 117 -5.39 18.92 24.62
N PRO A 118 -5.88 18.03 25.49
CA PRO A 118 -6.72 16.92 25.08
C PRO A 118 -7.93 17.36 24.26
N GLN A 119 -8.17 16.68 23.17
CA GLN A 119 -9.27 16.90 22.25
C GLN A 119 -9.90 15.56 21.87
N SER A 120 -11.20 15.52 21.71
CA SER A 120 -11.90 14.31 21.28
C SER A 120 -12.92 14.57 20.19
N VAL A 121 -13.21 13.54 19.40
CA VAL A 121 -14.24 13.54 18.37
C VAL A 121 -14.92 12.19 18.31
N ASN A 122 -16.23 12.20 18.08
CA ASN A 122 -17.00 10.98 17.79
C ASN A 122 -17.29 10.92 16.30
N LEU A 123 -17.15 9.72 15.70
CA LEU A 123 -17.46 9.50 14.30
C LEU A 123 -17.82 8.03 14.03
N ASP A 124 -18.66 7.83 13.01
CA ASP A 124 -18.91 6.51 12.46
C ASP A 124 -17.84 6.15 11.45
N VAL A 125 -17.42 4.88 11.46
CA VAL A 125 -16.44 4.32 10.52
C VAL A 125 -17.02 3.12 9.78
N SER A 126 -16.56 2.93 8.57
CA SER A 126 -16.97 1.86 7.68
C SER A 126 -15.75 1.04 7.26
N ASN A 127 -15.95 -0.23 6.90
CA ASN A 127 -14.90 -1.10 6.40
C ASN A 127 -14.24 -0.60 5.08
N THR A 128 -14.84 0.37 4.43
CA THR A 128 -14.25 1.06 3.27
C THR A 128 -13.30 2.18 3.65
N ASP A 129 -13.29 2.62 4.91
CA ASP A 129 -12.39 3.65 5.44
C ASP A 129 -11.02 3.03 5.79
N ARG A 130 -10.26 2.71 4.75
CA ARG A 130 -8.95 2.04 4.88
C ARG A 130 -7.90 3.00 5.41
N ALA A 131 -6.96 2.46 6.20
CA ALA A 131 -5.84 3.19 6.78
C ALA A 131 -6.25 4.47 7.55
N PHE A 132 -7.43 4.44 8.20
CA PHE A 132 -7.92 5.55 9.01
C PHE A 132 -6.94 5.87 10.13
N GLY A 133 -6.68 7.16 10.33
CA GLY A 133 -5.69 7.68 11.27
C GLY A 133 -4.30 7.90 10.68
N ALA A 134 -3.95 7.28 9.54
CA ALA A 134 -2.61 7.37 8.96
C ALA A 134 -2.28 8.78 8.45
N ILE A 135 -3.22 9.48 7.80
CA ILE A 135 -2.99 10.84 7.29
C ILE A 135 -2.83 11.80 8.45
N PHE A 136 -3.76 11.80 9.40
CA PHE A 136 -3.68 12.69 10.56
C PHE A 136 -2.45 12.37 11.43
N GLY A 137 -2.14 11.09 11.63
CA GLY A 137 -0.93 10.64 12.30
C GLY A 137 0.35 11.15 11.65
N SER A 138 0.40 11.19 10.31
CA SER A 138 1.55 11.76 9.59
C SER A 138 1.74 13.25 9.87
N GLU A 139 0.67 14.01 10.00
CA GLU A 139 0.75 15.45 10.35
C GLU A 139 1.22 15.66 11.80
N ILE A 140 0.78 14.80 12.74
CA ILE A 140 1.29 14.78 14.11
C ILE A 140 2.80 14.53 14.11
N THR A 141 3.24 13.49 13.40
CA THR A 141 4.66 13.10 13.31
C THR A 141 5.51 14.22 12.70
N ARG A 142 5.05 14.85 11.61
CA ARG A 142 5.76 15.99 11.01
C ARG A 142 5.95 17.13 11.99
N LYS A 143 4.98 17.36 12.84
CA LYS A 143 4.98 18.51 13.76
C LYS A 143 5.67 18.24 15.09
N TYR A 144 5.45 17.06 15.65
CA TYR A 144 5.81 16.75 17.02
C TYR A 144 6.77 15.57 17.17
N GLY A 145 7.02 14.82 16.08
CA GLY A 145 7.73 13.55 16.18
C GLY A 145 7.01 12.61 17.16
N ASN A 146 7.76 12.07 18.12
CA ASN A 146 7.24 11.18 19.16
C ASN A 146 7.16 11.88 20.54
N THR A 147 6.96 13.21 20.58
CA THR A 147 7.05 13.97 21.83
C THR A 147 5.72 14.27 22.49
N LEU A 148 4.58 13.90 21.86
CA LEU A 148 3.28 14.10 22.46
C LEU A 148 3.02 13.04 23.55
N PRO A 149 2.38 13.43 24.67
CA PRO A 149 1.80 12.46 25.58
C PRO A 149 0.61 11.74 24.92
N ASP A 150 0.20 10.62 25.51
CA ASP A 150 -0.97 9.88 25.06
C ASP A 150 -2.25 10.74 25.18
N ASP A 151 -3.27 10.38 24.39
CA ASP A 151 -4.62 10.94 24.45
C ASP A 151 -4.75 12.46 24.19
N VAL A 152 -3.78 13.05 23.50
CA VAL A 152 -3.93 14.46 23.06
C VAL A 152 -5.04 14.57 22.01
N TYR A 153 -5.12 13.61 21.12
CA TYR A 153 -6.16 13.52 20.09
C TYR A 153 -6.83 12.15 20.18
N THR A 154 -8.08 12.12 20.59
CA THR A 154 -8.83 10.87 20.74
C THR A 154 -10.01 10.84 19.78
N ALA A 155 -10.06 9.84 18.91
CA ALA A 155 -11.19 9.59 18.02
C ALA A 155 -11.99 8.38 18.53
N HIS A 156 -13.21 8.63 18.99
CA HIS A 156 -14.15 7.57 19.38
C HIS A 156 -14.93 7.14 18.15
N CYS A 157 -14.65 5.95 17.67
CA CYS A 157 -15.17 5.40 16.44
C CYS A 157 -16.23 4.32 16.74
N VAL A 158 -17.32 4.34 16.00
CA VAL A 158 -18.34 3.31 16.07
C VAL A 158 -18.56 2.72 14.68
N GLY A 159 -18.58 1.40 14.56
CA GLY A 159 -18.84 0.71 13.30
C GLY A 159 -17.78 -0.33 12.94
N ALA A 160 -17.48 -0.44 11.66
CA ALA A 160 -16.50 -1.40 11.15
C ALA A 160 -15.21 -0.68 10.71
N GLY A 161 -14.12 -0.91 11.39
CA GLY A 161 -12.80 -0.40 11.00
C GLY A 161 -12.32 -1.06 9.71
N GLY A 162 -11.86 -0.24 8.75
CA GLY A 162 -11.33 -0.74 7.49
C GLY A 162 -9.95 -1.37 7.60
N GLN A 163 -9.47 -1.95 6.51
CA GLN A 163 -8.12 -2.48 6.40
C GLN A 163 -7.08 -1.48 6.92
N SER A 164 -6.17 -1.93 7.81
CA SER A 164 -5.11 -1.11 8.37
C SER A 164 -5.60 0.07 9.23
N PHE A 165 -6.75 -0.09 9.91
CA PHE A 165 -7.26 0.90 10.86
C PHE A 165 -6.19 1.18 11.94
N GLY A 166 -5.82 2.44 12.12
CA GLY A 166 -4.80 2.83 13.10
C GLY A 166 -3.37 2.41 12.73
N ALA A 167 -3.09 2.07 11.48
CA ALA A 167 -1.73 1.72 11.08
C ALA A 167 -0.79 2.93 11.15
N PHE A 168 0.39 2.73 11.77
CA PHE A 168 1.46 3.74 11.89
C PHE A 168 1.04 5.02 12.62
N ILE A 169 0.07 4.96 13.53
CA ILE A 169 -0.30 6.12 14.34
C ILE A 169 0.81 6.44 15.37
N PRO A 170 1.15 7.73 15.53
CA PRO A 170 2.17 8.16 16.48
C PRO A 170 1.61 8.32 17.89
N ASN A 171 2.50 8.52 18.87
CA ASN A 171 2.11 8.97 20.19
C ASN A 171 1.25 10.23 20.10
N GLY A 172 0.27 10.32 20.98
CA GLY A 172 -0.69 11.43 21.04
C GLY A 172 -1.97 11.23 20.24
N LEU A 173 -2.04 10.22 19.37
CA LEU A 173 -3.26 9.85 18.67
C LEU A 173 -3.82 8.53 19.21
N THR A 174 -5.01 8.59 19.76
CA THR A 174 -5.76 7.42 20.25
C THR A 174 -6.99 7.20 19.37
N LEU A 175 -7.15 6.00 18.88
CA LEU A 175 -8.33 5.55 18.13
C LEU A 175 -9.05 4.49 18.98
N ASP A 176 -10.21 4.85 19.50
CA ASP A 176 -11.08 3.98 20.28
C ASP A 176 -12.20 3.46 19.37
N LEU A 177 -12.26 2.15 19.16
CA LEU A 177 -13.22 1.53 18.23
C LEU A 177 -14.21 0.65 18.97
N VAL A 178 -15.47 1.00 18.86
CA VAL A 178 -16.59 0.14 19.26
C VAL A 178 -17.18 -0.52 18.03
N GLY A 179 -16.82 -1.78 17.81
CA GLY A 179 -17.22 -2.55 16.63
C GLY A 179 -16.21 -3.60 16.26
N ASP A 180 -16.21 -4.00 15.00
CA ASP A 180 -15.24 -4.93 14.44
C ASP A 180 -14.22 -4.21 13.53
N CYS A 181 -13.19 -4.92 13.10
CA CYS A 181 -12.14 -4.34 12.27
C CYS A 181 -11.61 -5.38 11.27
N ASN A 182 -11.18 -4.91 10.12
CA ASN A 182 -10.47 -5.70 9.14
C ASN A 182 -9.00 -5.91 9.56
N ASP A 183 -8.24 -6.62 8.72
CA ASP A 183 -6.84 -6.98 8.98
C ASP A 183 -5.91 -5.77 9.19
N TYR A 184 -4.80 -6.02 9.88
CA TYR A 184 -3.72 -5.06 10.13
C TYR A 184 -4.12 -3.86 11.01
N MET A 185 -5.10 -4.03 11.89
CA MET A 185 -5.40 -3.02 12.91
C MET A 185 -4.15 -2.73 13.77
N GLY A 186 -3.83 -1.43 13.91
CA GLY A 186 -2.70 -0.99 14.74
C GLY A 186 -1.31 -1.45 14.26
N LYS A 187 -1.17 -1.80 12.98
CA LYS A 187 0.12 -2.21 12.42
C LYS A 187 1.14 -1.07 12.46
N GLY A 188 2.39 -1.36 12.94
CA GLY A 188 3.50 -0.40 12.89
C GLY A 188 4.28 -0.27 14.18
#